data_b736c89ab5d6b14969a8fe00413b69e3
#
_entry.id   b736c89ab5d6b14969a8fe00413b69e3
#
_cell.length_a   1.000
_cell.length_b   1.000
_cell.length_c   1.000
_cell.angle_alpha   90.00
_cell.angle_beta   90.00
_cell.angle_gamma   90.00
#
_symmetry.space_group_name_H-M   'P 1'
#
loop_
_entity.id
_entity.type
_entity.pdbx_description
1 polymer ?
#
loop_
_entity_poly.entity_id
_entity_poly.type
_entity_poly.pdbx_seq_one_letter_code
_entity_poly.pdbx_strand_id
1 'polypeptide(L)'
;GVITAINFLEENGAYTPDLDFVFYDVLGDVVCGGFAMPIRENKAEEIYIVVSGEMMAMYAANNIARGILKYATSGKVRLAGLICNSRNTDREADLIEALAKKLGTQMIHFVPRDNQVQRAELRRMTVIEYSAAHKQAEEYRELARKIFENKKLVIPTPLGMDELEALLMEFGIIADEDEATVGVAEGATCPAA
;
A
#
# COMPACT_ATOMS: atom_id res chain seq x y z
N GLY A 1 -21.04 7.93 8.68
CA GLY A 1 -19.82 7.51 7.98
C GLY A 1 -18.57 7.49 8.88
N VAL A 2 -17.38 7.51 8.29
CA VAL A 2 -16.09 7.42 9.02
C VAL A 2 -15.94 8.52 10.07
N ILE A 3 -16.28 9.76 9.77
CA ILE A 3 -16.28 10.88 10.75
C ILE A 3 -17.14 10.56 11.97
N THR A 4 -18.36 10.10 11.74
CA THR A 4 -19.29 9.82 12.84
C THR A 4 -18.71 8.75 13.77
N ALA A 5 -18.01 7.75 13.21
CA ALA A 5 -17.34 6.72 14.00
C ALA A 5 -16.16 7.29 14.79
N ILE A 6 -15.33 8.13 14.20
CA ILE A 6 -14.19 8.77 14.88
C ILE A 6 -14.70 9.68 16.01
N ASN A 7 -15.68 10.55 15.73
CA ASN A 7 -16.26 11.43 16.73
C ASN A 7 -16.90 10.62 17.88
N PHE A 8 -17.61 9.53 17.56
CA PHE A 8 -18.17 8.65 18.59
C PHE A 8 -17.10 8.03 19.48
N LEU A 9 -15.96 7.62 18.92
CA LEU A 9 -14.84 7.10 19.69
C LEU A 9 -14.22 8.19 20.58
N GLU A 10 -14.07 9.42 20.09
CA GLU A 10 -13.58 10.55 20.87
C GLU A 10 -14.52 10.91 22.03
N GLU A 11 -15.82 11.03 21.75
CA GLU A 11 -16.83 11.34 22.74
C GLU A 11 -16.96 10.28 23.84
N ASN A 12 -16.62 9.03 23.52
CA ASN A 12 -16.62 7.91 24.48
C ASN A 12 -15.24 7.63 25.09
N GLY A 13 -14.28 8.53 24.94
CA GLY A 13 -13.00 8.45 25.63
C GLY A 13 -12.08 7.32 25.13
N ALA A 14 -12.23 6.90 23.87
CA ALA A 14 -11.37 5.86 23.29
C ALA A 14 -9.92 6.33 23.11
N TYR A 15 -9.68 7.63 22.97
CA TYR A 15 -8.35 8.22 22.85
C TYR A 15 -7.88 8.74 24.22
N THR A 16 -7.27 7.84 24.97
CA THR A 16 -6.73 8.15 26.30
C THR A 16 -5.28 8.65 26.22
N PRO A 17 -4.79 9.49 27.16
CA PRO A 17 -3.43 10.04 27.12
C PRO A 17 -2.32 9.00 27.27
N ASP A 18 -2.63 7.78 27.64
CA ASP A 18 -1.72 6.64 27.81
C ASP A 18 -1.57 5.77 26.56
N LEU A 19 -2.25 6.13 25.47
CA LEU A 19 -2.07 5.47 24.18
C LEU A 19 -0.76 5.95 23.52
N ASP A 20 0.12 5.01 23.17
CA ASP A 20 1.32 5.29 22.39
C ASP A 20 1.00 5.52 20.92
N PHE A 21 0.00 4.80 20.37
CA PHE A 21 -0.37 4.84 18.95
C PHE A 21 -1.88 4.70 18.73
N VAL A 22 -2.36 5.34 17.69
CA VAL A 22 -3.69 5.12 17.12
C VAL A 22 -3.53 4.81 15.63
N PHE A 23 -3.98 3.65 15.18
CA PHE A 23 -3.94 3.24 13.79
C PHE A 23 -5.33 3.33 13.17
N TYR A 24 -5.43 4.05 12.06
CA TYR A 24 -6.61 4.08 11.22
C TYR A 24 -6.40 3.15 10.03
N ASP A 25 -7.03 1.97 10.07
CA ASP A 25 -7.03 1.04 8.94
C ASP A 25 -8.08 1.48 7.91
N VAL A 26 -7.61 1.93 6.76
CA VAL A 26 -8.45 2.56 5.72
C VAL A 26 -8.27 1.85 4.39
N LEU A 27 -9.38 1.53 3.73
CA LEU A 27 -9.39 0.93 2.39
C LEU A 27 -8.78 1.89 1.36
N GLY A 28 -7.79 1.41 0.60
CA GLY A 28 -7.04 2.22 -0.36
C GLY A 28 -7.72 2.49 -1.69
N ASP A 29 -8.70 1.67 -2.08
CA ASP A 29 -9.41 1.75 -3.36
C ASP A 29 -10.58 2.75 -3.37
N VAL A 30 -10.96 3.24 -2.21
CA VAL A 30 -12.08 4.16 -2.07
C VAL A 30 -11.60 5.62 -2.17
N VAL A 31 -11.49 6.13 -3.38
CA VAL A 31 -11.21 7.55 -3.68
C VAL A 31 -12.39 8.48 -3.24
N CYS A 32 -13.37 7.96 -2.53
CA CYS A 32 -14.49 8.72 -2.01
C CYS A 32 -14.07 9.59 -0.82
N GLY A 33 -14.68 10.77 -0.69
CA GLY A 33 -14.36 11.75 0.35
C GLY A 33 -14.34 11.26 1.80
N GLY A 34 -14.82 10.02 2.08
CA GLY A 34 -14.74 9.39 3.40
C GLY A 34 -13.32 8.93 3.79
N PHE A 35 -12.48 8.51 2.83
CA PHE A 35 -11.10 8.13 3.06
C PHE A 35 -10.23 9.30 3.56
N ALA A 36 -10.44 10.47 2.97
CA ALA A 36 -9.68 11.66 3.32
C ALA A 36 -10.04 12.25 4.69
N MET A 37 -11.03 11.70 5.39
CA MET A 37 -11.53 12.31 6.62
C MET A 37 -10.53 12.31 7.78
N PRO A 38 -9.82 11.21 8.12
CA PRO A 38 -8.78 11.26 9.15
C PRO A 38 -7.66 12.24 8.80
N ILE A 39 -7.35 12.37 7.51
CA ILE A 39 -6.36 13.31 6.99
C ILE A 39 -6.87 14.75 7.08
N ARG A 40 -8.09 14.98 6.61
CA ARG A 40 -8.71 16.30 6.53
C ARG A 40 -8.98 16.92 7.89
N GLU A 41 -9.34 16.10 8.88
CA GLU A 41 -9.60 16.51 10.26
C GLU A 41 -8.32 16.53 11.12
N ASN A 42 -7.13 16.38 10.51
CA ASN A 42 -5.83 16.30 11.20
C ASN A 42 -5.75 15.23 12.30
N LYS A 43 -6.49 14.12 12.13
CA LYS A 43 -6.46 12.99 13.07
C LYS A 43 -5.30 12.05 12.78
N ALA A 44 -4.90 11.92 11.50
CA ALA A 44 -3.76 11.13 11.07
C ALA A 44 -2.66 12.09 10.55
N GLU A 45 -1.47 11.99 11.13
CA GLU A 45 -0.31 12.79 10.73
C GLU A 45 0.64 12.01 9.82
N GLU A 46 0.79 10.69 10.04
CA GLU A 46 1.67 9.81 9.28
C GLU A 46 0.86 8.82 8.45
N ILE A 47 1.11 8.80 7.16
CA ILE A 47 0.43 7.88 6.23
C ILE A 47 1.44 6.88 5.70
N TYR A 48 1.19 5.60 5.96
CA TYR A 48 1.87 4.48 5.34
C TYR A 48 0.96 3.88 4.28
N ILE A 49 1.45 3.77 3.04
CA ILE A 49 0.68 3.18 1.94
C ILE A 49 1.10 1.72 1.79
N VAL A 50 0.15 0.81 2.01
CA VAL A 50 0.36 -0.61 1.71
C VAL A 50 0.08 -0.84 0.23
N VAL A 51 1.05 -1.42 -0.47
CA VAL A 51 1.03 -1.58 -1.93
C VAL A 51 1.65 -2.92 -2.33
N SER A 52 1.29 -3.45 -3.48
CA SER A 52 1.94 -4.60 -4.13
C SER A 52 2.50 -4.20 -5.50
N GLY A 53 3.26 -5.08 -6.14
CA GLY A 53 3.80 -4.87 -7.48
C GLY A 53 2.76 -4.97 -8.61
N GLU A 54 1.49 -5.15 -8.30
CA GLU A 54 0.41 -5.16 -9.28
C GLU A 54 0.11 -3.74 -9.78
N MET A 55 -0.09 -3.58 -11.09
CA MET A 55 -0.33 -2.28 -11.73
C MET A 55 -1.43 -1.47 -11.03
N MET A 56 -2.57 -2.10 -10.72
CA MET A 56 -3.70 -1.41 -10.08
C MET A 56 -3.40 -0.98 -8.65
N ALA A 57 -2.59 -1.75 -7.92
CA ALA A 57 -2.15 -1.37 -6.58
C ALA A 57 -1.22 -0.14 -6.62
N MET A 58 -0.31 -0.08 -7.57
CA MET A 58 0.58 1.07 -7.76
C MET A 58 -0.19 2.31 -8.21
N TYR A 59 -1.17 2.14 -9.10
CA TYR A 59 -2.08 3.22 -9.49
C TYR A 59 -2.85 3.78 -8.29
N ALA A 60 -3.41 2.91 -7.46
CA ALA A 60 -4.10 3.30 -6.23
C ALA A 60 -3.15 4.01 -5.25
N ALA A 61 -1.92 3.51 -5.06
CA ALA A 61 -0.92 4.14 -4.22
C ALA A 61 -0.57 5.56 -4.69
N ASN A 62 -0.41 5.76 -6.00
CA ASN A 62 -0.16 7.08 -6.58
C ASN A 62 -1.36 8.05 -6.37
N ASN A 63 -2.58 7.56 -6.47
CA ASN A 63 -3.79 8.36 -6.19
C ASN A 63 -3.89 8.73 -4.71
N ILE A 64 -3.53 7.83 -3.79
CA ILE A 64 -3.43 8.14 -2.36
C ILE A 64 -2.39 9.24 -2.14
N ALA A 65 -1.22 9.14 -2.78
CA ALA A 65 -0.18 10.17 -2.70
C ALA A 65 -0.68 11.53 -3.20
N ARG A 66 -1.49 11.60 -4.26
CA ARG A 66 -2.17 12.83 -4.71
C ARG A 66 -3.12 13.37 -3.64
N GLY A 67 -3.85 12.49 -2.96
CA GLY A 67 -4.71 12.85 -1.84
C GLY A 67 -3.91 13.48 -0.69
N ILE A 68 -2.80 12.86 -0.31
CA ILE A 68 -1.90 13.39 0.73
C ILE A 68 -1.36 14.77 0.34
N LEU A 69 -0.85 14.93 -0.89
CA LEU A 69 -0.35 16.21 -1.38
C LEU A 69 -1.39 17.32 -1.23
N LYS A 70 -2.64 17.05 -1.57
CA LYS A 70 -3.74 18.02 -1.48
C LYS A 70 -3.91 18.59 -0.08
N TYR A 71 -3.72 17.77 0.97
CA TYR A 71 -3.93 18.17 2.36
C TYR A 71 -2.63 18.53 3.10
N ALA A 72 -1.48 18.11 2.59
CA ALA A 72 -0.18 18.33 3.21
C ALA A 72 0.23 19.83 3.24
N THR A 73 -0.28 20.64 2.30
CA THR A 73 0.01 22.07 2.21
C THR A 73 -0.66 22.89 3.30
N SER A 74 -1.81 22.45 3.80
CA SER A 74 -2.59 23.14 4.84
C SER A 74 -2.62 22.41 6.18
N GLY A 75 -2.11 21.17 6.23
CA GLY A 75 -2.16 20.30 7.40
C GLY A 75 -0.81 19.67 7.76
N LYS A 76 -0.82 18.87 8.82
CA LYS A 76 0.38 18.17 9.32
C LYS A 76 0.63 16.84 8.63
N VAL A 77 -0.31 16.34 7.83
CA VAL A 77 -0.22 15.02 7.20
C VAL A 77 1.03 14.90 6.31
N ARG A 78 1.71 13.78 6.42
CA ARG A 78 2.91 13.44 5.62
C ARG A 78 2.85 11.99 5.17
N LEU A 79 3.45 11.71 4.02
CA LEU A 79 3.74 10.35 3.59
C LEU A 79 4.96 9.85 4.37
N ALA A 80 4.77 8.80 5.15
CA ALA A 80 5.81 8.18 5.97
C ALA A 80 6.56 7.08 5.21
N GLY A 81 5.92 6.46 4.21
CA GLY A 81 6.56 5.48 3.35
C GLY A 81 5.59 4.50 2.70
N LEU A 82 6.16 3.62 1.89
CA LEU A 82 5.45 2.50 1.29
C LEU A 82 5.77 1.21 2.05
N ILE A 83 4.79 0.35 2.21
CA ILE A 83 4.95 -1.01 2.74
C ILE A 83 4.57 -1.95 1.61
N CYS A 84 5.53 -2.73 1.11
CA CYS A 84 5.25 -3.73 0.09
C CYS A 84 4.63 -4.97 0.73
N ASN A 85 3.36 -5.26 0.46
CA ASN A 85 2.72 -6.52 0.82
C ASN A 85 2.72 -7.43 -0.41
N SER A 86 3.72 -8.30 -0.50
CA SER A 86 4.07 -9.05 -1.71
C SER A 86 2.93 -9.92 -2.23
N ARG A 87 2.74 -9.87 -3.55
CA ARG A 87 1.92 -10.77 -4.35
C ARG A 87 2.76 -11.76 -5.15
N ASN A 88 4.09 -11.75 -4.94
CA ASN A 88 5.08 -12.54 -5.70
C ASN A 88 5.10 -12.18 -7.20
N THR A 89 4.92 -10.90 -7.53
CA THR A 89 5.15 -10.43 -8.89
C THR A 89 6.65 -10.28 -9.15
N ASP A 90 7.04 -10.33 -10.42
CA ASP A 90 8.44 -10.24 -10.80
C ASP A 90 9.05 -8.91 -10.39
N ARG A 91 10.27 -8.93 -9.86
CA ARG A 91 11.04 -7.75 -9.41
C ARG A 91 10.26 -6.80 -8.48
N GLU A 92 9.30 -7.34 -7.73
CA GLU A 92 8.33 -6.56 -6.93
C GLU A 92 9.00 -5.59 -5.95
N ALA A 93 10.04 -6.03 -5.25
CA ALA A 93 10.75 -5.18 -4.30
C ALA A 93 11.41 -3.99 -5.00
N ASP A 94 12.14 -4.23 -6.10
CA ASP A 94 12.81 -3.20 -6.88
C ASP A 94 11.83 -2.19 -7.45
N LEU A 95 10.69 -2.68 -7.95
CA LEU A 95 9.62 -1.85 -8.50
C LEU A 95 9.02 -0.91 -7.44
N ILE A 96 8.72 -1.43 -6.25
CA ILE A 96 8.16 -0.61 -5.17
C ILE A 96 9.21 0.35 -4.59
N GLU A 97 10.49 -0.02 -4.55
CA GLU A 97 11.56 0.92 -4.20
C GLU A 97 11.67 2.06 -5.22
N ALA A 98 11.58 1.75 -6.51
CA ALA A 98 11.60 2.75 -7.57
C ALA A 98 10.39 3.69 -7.49
N LEU A 99 9.19 3.16 -7.22
CA LEU A 99 7.99 3.96 -6.98
C LEU A 99 8.17 4.87 -5.76
N ALA A 100 8.67 4.34 -4.65
CA ALA A 100 8.92 5.11 -3.44
C ALA A 100 9.89 6.27 -3.70
N LYS A 101 10.97 6.02 -4.43
CA LYS A 101 11.95 7.04 -4.82
C LYS A 101 11.33 8.14 -5.69
N LYS A 102 10.49 7.77 -6.67
CA LYS A 102 9.78 8.73 -7.52
C LYS A 102 8.79 9.58 -6.73
N LEU A 103 8.09 9.00 -5.75
CA LEU A 103 7.21 9.71 -4.82
C LEU A 103 7.96 10.58 -3.78
N GLY A 104 9.31 10.51 -3.75
CA GLY A 104 10.15 11.24 -2.79
C GLY A 104 10.23 10.63 -1.40
N THR A 105 9.78 9.39 -1.23
CA THR A 105 9.73 8.66 0.05
C THR A 105 10.70 7.46 0.07
N GLN A 106 10.36 6.43 0.81
CA GLN A 106 11.11 5.18 0.95
C GLN A 106 10.17 3.99 1.05
N MET A 107 10.64 2.80 0.70
CA MET A 107 9.99 1.57 1.11
C MET A 107 10.42 1.25 2.56
N ILE A 108 9.45 1.19 3.46
CA ILE A 108 9.68 0.89 4.88
C ILE A 108 10.06 -0.57 5.04
N HIS A 109 9.28 -1.46 4.43
CA HIS A 109 9.48 -2.89 4.53
C HIS A 109 8.84 -3.63 3.36
N PHE A 110 9.47 -4.73 2.99
CA PHE A 110 8.92 -5.73 2.09
C PHE A 110 8.42 -6.90 2.92
N VAL A 111 7.11 -7.11 2.94
CA VAL A 111 6.47 -8.24 3.62
C VAL A 111 6.29 -9.37 2.62
N PRO A 112 7.07 -10.45 2.70
CA PRO A 112 6.96 -11.56 1.76
C PRO A 112 5.62 -12.28 1.93
N ARG A 113 5.09 -12.82 0.82
CA ARG A 113 3.88 -13.64 0.86
C ARG A 113 4.20 -15.00 1.48
N ASP A 114 3.45 -15.37 2.51
CA ASP A 114 3.60 -16.66 3.18
C ASP A 114 2.21 -17.24 3.54
N ASN A 115 2.03 -18.53 3.29
CA ASN A 115 0.78 -19.23 3.61
C ASN A 115 0.48 -19.33 5.11
N GLN A 116 1.45 -18.99 5.96
CA GLN A 116 1.25 -18.91 7.40
C GLN A 116 0.24 -17.85 7.79
N VAL A 117 0.14 -16.77 7.01
CA VAL A 117 -0.89 -15.73 7.17
C VAL A 117 -2.27 -16.36 7.05
N GLN A 118 -2.55 -17.07 5.96
CA GLN A 118 -3.84 -17.73 5.74
C GLN A 118 -4.17 -18.77 6.82
N ARG A 119 -3.17 -19.51 7.30
CA ARG A 119 -3.35 -20.48 8.40
C ARG A 119 -3.74 -19.80 9.71
N ALA A 120 -3.13 -18.65 10.01
CA ALA A 120 -3.47 -17.84 11.18
C ALA A 120 -4.89 -17.28 11.06
N GLU A 121 -5.25 -16.72 9.91
CA GLU A 121 -6.58 -16.17 9.62
C GLU A 121 -7.69 -17.22 9.85
N LEU A 122 -7.49 -18.47 9.35
CA LEU A 122 -8.43 -19.57 9.59
C LEU A 122 -8.64 -19.88 11.09
N ARG A 123 -7.70 -19.51 11.93
CA ARG A 123 -7.78 -19.63 13.38
C ARG A 123 -8.22 -18.35 14.07
N ARG A 124 -8.50 -17.28 13.30
CA ARG A 124 -8.85 -15.93 13.81
C ARG A 124 -7.77 -15.37 14.74
N MET A 125 -6.51 -15.60 14.36
CA MET A 125 -5.32 -15.17 15.09
C MET A 125 -4.43 -14.35 14.17
N THR A 126 -3.61 -13.48 14.74
CA THR A 126 -2.48 -12.91 14.01
C THR A 126 -1.40 -13.96 13.81
N VAL A 127 -0.49 -13.74 12.85
CA VAL A 127 0.64 -14.65 12.64
C VAL A 127 1.53 -14.71 13.89
N ILE A 128 1.66 -13.60 14.60
CA ILE A 128 2.48 -13.51 15.82
C ILE A 128 1.88 -14.38 16.95
N GLU A 129 0.56 -14.39 17.10
CA GLU A 129 -0.13 -15.25 18.06
C GLU A 129 -0.12 -16.72 17.65
N TYR A 130 -0.35 -16.98 16.36
CA TYR A 130 -0.45 -18.34 15.83
C TYR A 130 0.90 -19.07 15.81
N SER A 131 1.98 -18.38 15.46
CA SER A 131 3.31 -18.96 15.32
C SER A 131 4.41 -17.94 15.57
N ALA A 132 4.60 -17.58 16.83
CA ALA A 132 5.48 -16.50 17.27
C ALA A 132 6.95 -16.66 16.82
N ALA A 133 7.43 -17.89 16.64
CA ALA A 133 8.81 -18.20 16.21
C ALA A 133 8.96 -18.31 14.68
N HIS A 134 7.87 -18.19 13.92
CA HIS A 134 7.94 -18.30 12.46
C HIS A 134 8.57 -17.05 11.84
N LYS A 135 9.33 -17.22 10.74
CA LYS A 135 9.95 -16.11 10.00
C LYS A 135 8.95 -15.00 9.63
N GLN A 136 7.72 -15.37 9.25
CA GLN A 136 6.68 -14.40 8.89
C GLN A 136 6.26 -13.55 10.11
N ALA A 137 6.28 -14.09 11.32
CA ALA A 137 6.03 -13.31 12.53
C ALA A 137 7.16 -12.30 12.79
N GLU A 138 8.40 -12.65 12.44
CA GLU A 138 9.54 -11.74 12.54
C GLU A 138 9.47 -10.61 11.52
N GLU A 139 8.98 -10.85 10.29
CA GLU A 139 8.73 -9.81 9.31
C GLU A 139 7.76 -8.73 9.83
N TYR A 140 6.70 -9.13 10.52
CA TYR A 140 5.77 -8.18 11.12
C TYR A 140 6.35 -7.42 12.32
N ARG A 141 7.22 -8.05 13.12
CA ARG A 141 7.93 -7.34 14.21
C ARG A 141 8.93 -6.33 13.66
N GLU A 142 9.64 -6.72 12.60
CA GLU A 142 10.58 -5.84 11.93
C GLU A 142 9.86 -4.65 11.27
N LEU A 143 8.71 -4.89 10.63
CA LEU A 143 7.85 -3.83 10.11
C LEU A 143 7.41 -2.87 11.23
N ALA A 144 6.93 -3.38 12.35
CA ALA A 144 6.51 -2.59 13.49
C ALA A 144 7.66 -1.73 14.04
N ARG A 145 8.87 -2.31 14.18
CA ARG A 145 10.07 -1.58 14.62
C ARG A 145 10.44 -0.46 13.65
N LYS A 146 10.42 -0.74 12.33
CA LYS A 146 10.72 0.26 11.30
C LYS A 146 9.71 1.40 11.27
N ILE A 147 8.43 1.12 11.50
CA ILE A 147 7.40 2.16 11.64
C ILE A 147 7.68 3.02 12.87
N PHE A 148 7.97 2.39 14.01
CA PHE A 148 8.27 3.10 15.27
C PHE A 148 9.50 4.00 15.17
N GLU A 149 10.55 3.54 14.52
CA GLU A 149 11.82 4.25 14.36
C GLU A 149 11.81 5.28 13.22
N ASN A 150 10.80 5.25 12.33
CA ASN A 150 10.76 6.10 11.15
C ASN A 150 10.68 7.58 11.51
N LYS A 151 11.57 8.37 10.91
CA LYS A 151 11.61 9.84 11.04
C LYS A 151 11.48 10.53 9.68
N LYS A 152 11.43 9.76 8.59
CA LYS A 152 11.34 10.31 7.24
C LYS A 152 9.87 10.52 6.87
N LEU A 153 9.41 11.73 7.05
CA LEU A 153 8.06 12.18 6.74
C LEU A 153 8.13 13.22 5.63
N VAL A 154 7.47 13.00 4.51
CA VAL A 154 7.59 13.84 3.32
C VAL A 154 6.23 14.31 2.78
N ILE A 155 6.24 15.42 2.06
CA ILE A 155 5.16 15.76 1.14
C ILE A 155 5.44 15.00 -0.16
N PRO A 156 4.57 14.09 -0.60
CA PRO A 156 4.85 13.25 -1.76
C PRO A 156 4.84 14.06 -3.06
N THR A 157 5.56 13.54 -4.06
CA THR A 157 5.53 13.99 -5.46
C THR A 157 4.82 12.93 -6.29
N PRO A 158 3.49 13.00 -6.47
CA PRO A 158 2.75 12.02 -7.26
C PRO A 158 3.14 12.07 -8.73
N LEU A 159 3.19 10.89 -9.37
CA LEU A 159 3.56 10.72 -10.77
C LEU A 159 2.40 11.12 -11.70
N GLY A 160 2.75 11.63 -12.91
CA GLY A 160 1.86 11.65 -14.05
C GLY A 160 1.49 10.22 -14.52
N MET A 161 0.47 10.09 -15.34
CA MET A 161 0.10 8.77 -15.90
C MET A 161 1.24 8.21 -16.74
N ASP A 162 1.79 9.01 -17.64
CA ASP A 162 2.88 8.62 -18.54
C ASP A 162 4.15 8.19 -17.75
N GLU A 163 4.42 8.85 -16.61
CA GLU A 163 5.56 8.49 -15.75
C GLU A 163 5.35 7.17 -15.01
N LEU A 164 4.10 6.88 -14.61
CA LEU A 164 3.74 5.62 -13.96
C LEU A 164 3.79 4.47 -14.97
N GLU A 165 3.24 4.68 -16.18
CA GLU A 165 3.30 3.71 -17.27
C GLU A 165 4.75 3.42 -17.69
N ALA A 166 5.58 4.47 -17.85
CA ALA A 166 6.99 4.30 -18.14
C ALA A 166 7.73 3.48 -17.06
N LEU A 167 7.40 3.69 -15.78
CA LEU A 167 7.96 2.88 -14.70
C LEU A 167 7.53 1.41 -14.80
N LEU A 168 6.27 1.15 -15.12
CA LEU A 168 5.76 -0.22 -15.31
C LEU A 168 6.38 -0.93 -16.51
N MET A 169 6.62 -0.20 -17.61
CA MET A 169 7.34 -0.71 -18.79
C MET A 169 8.79 -1.06 -18.43
N GLU A 170 9.51 -0.18 -17.74
CA GLU A 170 10.91 -0.41 -17.30
C GLU A 170 11.07 -1.71 -16.51
N PHE A 171 10.06 -2.09 -15.76
CA PHE A 171 10.04 -3.33 -14.97
C PHE A 171 9.39 -4.52 -15.70
N GLY A 172 8.92 -4.33 -16.94
CA GLY A 172 8.32 -5.38 -17.76
C GLY A 172 6.89 -5.77 -17.35
N ILE A 173 6.21 -4.91 -16.59
CA ILE A 173 4.82 -5.14 -16.18
C ILE A 173 3.83 -4.83 -17.33
N ILE A 174 4.18 -3.87 -18.17
CA ILE A 174 3.48 -3.57 -19.42
C ILE A 174 4.45 -3.91 -20.54
N ALA A 175 4.05 -4.81 -21.45
CA ALA A 175 4.84 -5.14 -22.63
C ALA A 175 4.84 -3.96 -23.63
N ASP A 176 5.94 -3.78 -24.36
CA ASP A 176 5.96 -2.88 -25.51
C ASP A 176 4.90 -3.31 -26.55
N GLU A 177 4.22 -2.36 -27.18
CA GLU A 177 3.12 -2.61 -28.15
C GLU A 177 3.52 -3.56 -29.29
N ASP A 178 4.81 -3.68 -29.59
CA ASP A 178 5.36 -4.56 -30.64
C ASP A 178 5.38 -6.05 -30.26
N GLU A 179 5.34 -6.43 -28.97
CA GLU A 179 5.26 -7.84 -28.55
C GLU A 179 3.82 -8.39 -28.48
N ALA A 180 2.82 -7.52 -28.41
CA ALA A 180 1.40 -7.90 -28.31
C ALA A 180 0.83 -8.50 -29.62
N THR A 181 1.53 -8.38 -30.75
CA THR A 181 1.04 -8.84 -32.08
C THR A 181 1.46 -10.22 -32.49
N VAL A 182 2.28 -10.94 -31.72
CA VAL A 182 2.83 -12.26 -32.11
C VAL A 182 2.01 -13.47 -31.59
N GLY A 183 0.89 -13.23 -30.91
CA GLY A 183 0.09 -14.28 -30.26
C GLY A 183 -1.20 -14.71 -30.95
N VAL A 184 -1.48 -14.34 -32.21
CA VAL A 184 -2.60 -14.90 -32.96
C VAL A 184 -2.13 -16.14 -33.70
N ALA A 185 -2.15 -17.27 -33.03
CA ALA A 185 -1.88 -18.57 -33.62
C ALA A 185 -2.87 -18.90 -34.74
N GLU A 186 -2.33 -19.13 -35.92
CA GLU A 186 -2.97 -19.90 -36.98
C GLU A 186 -3.46 -21.27 -36.46
N GLY A 187 -4.67 -21.64 -36.84
CA GLY A 187 -5.03 -23.03 -36.93
C GLY A 187 -5.98 -23.59 -35.91
N ALA A 188 -7.26 -23.49 -36.20
CA ALA A 188 -8.22 -24.56 -35.93
C ALA A 188 -9.25 -24.56 -37.04
N THR A 189 -8.93 -25.24 -38.15
CA THR A 189 -9.95 -25.75 -39.07
C THR A 189 -10.72 -26.84 -38.39
N CYS A 190 -11.99 -26.60 -38.19
CA CYS A 190 -12.95 -27.63 -37.80
C CYS A 190 -13.22 -28.54 -39.02
N PRO A 191 -13.10 -29.86 -38.97
CA PRO A 191 -13.62 -30.74 -40.01
C PRO A 191 -15.12 -30.89 -39.81
N ALA A 192 -15.85 -30.65 -40.89
CA ALA A 192 -17.27 -30.96 -41.01
C ALA A 192 -17.45 -32.49 -41.09
N ALA A 193 -18.38 -33.01 -40.34
CA ALA A 193 -19.17 -34.21 -40.61
C ALA A 193 -20.46 -34.13 -39.79
#